data_4b3aa510ae10adee9767782f870d4357
#
_entry.id   4b3aa510ae10adee9767782f870d4357
#
_cell.length_a   1.000
_cell.length_b   1.000
_cell.length_c   1.000
_cell.angle_alpha   90.00
_cell.angle_beta   90.00
_cell.angle_gamma   90.00
#
_symmetry.space_group_name_H-M   'P 1'
#
loop_
_entity.id
_entity.type
_entity.pdbx_description
1 polymer ?
#
loop_
_entity_poly.entity_id
_entity_poly.type
_entity_poly.pdbx_seq_one_letter_code
_entity_poly.pdbx_strand_id
1 'polypeptide(L)'
;MSKAHQLIQEDEHYFAKSGRIKYYPLVIDHGYGATLVDIEGKTYIDLLSSASSQNVGHAPREVTEAIKAQVDKFIHYTPAYMYHEPLVRLAKKLCEITPGDFEKRVTFGLTGSDANDGIIKFARAYTGHPYIISFTNAYHGSTFGSLSMSAISLNMRKHYGPLLNGFYHIPFPDKYRGMYEQPQANSVEEYLAPLKEMFAKYVPADEVACIVIETIQGDGGLLEPVPGYFEALEKICREHGILIAVDDIQQGFGRTGTWSSVSHFNFTPDLITFGKSLAGGMPMSAIVGRKEIMNCLEAPAHLFTTGANPVSCEAALATIQMIEDQLLLQASAEKGEYVRKRMDQWVSKYNSVGDVRGKGLSIGIDIVSDKKLKTRDASAALKICNYCFEHGVVIIAVAGNVLRFQPPLVITYEQLDTALNTIEDALTALEAGNLDQYDISGQGW
;
A
#
# COMPACT_ATOMS: atom_id res chain seq x y z
N MET A 1 -20.30 -15.65 -27.70
CA MET A 1 -19.18 -15.30 -26.84
C MET A 1 -19.34 -13.83 -26.50
N SER A 2 -19.33 -13.44 -25.21
CA SER A 2 -19.46 -12.01 -24.86
C SER A 2 -18.21 -11.23 -25.26
N LYS A 3 -18.33 -9.90 -25.41
CA LYS A 3 -17.20 -9.01 -25.72
C LYS A 3 -16.15 -9.08 -24.60
N ALA A 4 -16.57 -9.21 -23.34
CA ALA A 4 -15.67 -9.40 -22.21
C ALA A 4 -14.83 -10.66 -22.38
N HIS A 5 -15.43 -11.79 -22.71
CA HIS A 5 -14.73 -13.06 -22.90
C HIS A 5 -13.68 -12.99 -24.04
N GLN A 6 -14.04 -12.34 -25.16
CA GLN A 6 -13.08 -12.15 -26.26
C GLN A 6 -11.88 -11.32 -25.83
N LEU A 7 -12.08 -10.18 -25.13
CA LEU A 7 -11.00 -9.32 -24.65
C LEU A 7 -10.11 -10.03 -23.62
N ILE A 8 -10.67 -10.89 -22.75
CA ILE A 8 -9.88 -11.68 -21.80
C ILE A 8 -9.00 -12.69 -22.56
N GLN A 9 -9.53 -13.36 -23.60
CA GLN A 9 -8.72 -14.27 -24.42
C GLN A 9 -7.59 -13.54 -25.15
N GLU A 10 -7.85 -12.34 -25.69
CA GLU A 10 -6.84 -11.50 -26.32
C GLU A 10 -5.79 -11.03 -25.31
N ASP A 11 -6.18 -10.61 -24.09
CA ASP A 11 -5.24 -10.27 -23.01
C ASP A 11 -4.34 -11.48 -22.68
N GLU A 12 -4.88 -12.67 -22.54
CA GLU A 12 -4.10 -13.88 -22.26
C GLU A 12 -3.13 -14.25 -23.41
N HIS A 13 -3.43 -13.84 -24.63
CA HIS A 13 -2.58 -14.08 -25.78
C HIS A 13 -1.42 -13.06 -25.89
N TYR A 14 -1.69 -11.77 -25.63
CA TYR A 14 -0.74 -10.70 -25.88
C TYR A 14 -0.04 -10.18 -24.62
N PHE A 15 -0.68 -10.26 -23.47
CA PHE A 15 -0.12 -9.73 -22.23
C PHE A 15 0.68 -10.79 -21.45
N ALA A 16 1.91 -10.40 -21.02
CA ALA A 16 2.78 -11.34 -20.32
C ALA A 16 2.18 -11.76 -18.95
N LYS A 17 2.21 -13.05 -18.66
CA LYS A 17 1.67 -13.64 -17.42
C LYS A 17 2.26 -13.01 -16.15
N SER A 18 3.52 -12.54 -16.19
CA SER A 18 4.19 -11.88 -15.07
C SER A 18 3.55 -10.57 -14.62
N GLY A 19 2.74 -9.94 -15.47
CA GLY A 19 2.04 -8.69 -15.17
C GLY A 19 0.57 -8.86 -14.75
N ARG A 20 0.09 -10.11 -14.60
CA ARG A 20 -1.33 -10.36 -14.33
C ARG A 20 -1.54 -11.29 -13.13
N ILE A 21 -2.23 -10.81 -12.11
CA ILE A 21 -2.80 -11.61 -11.03
C ILE A 21 -4.30 -11.77 -11.32
N LYS A 22 -4.76 -13.00 -11.49
CA LYS A 22 -6.16 -13.27 -11.84
C LYS A 22 -7.03 -13.27 -10.58
N TYR A 23 -8.07 -12.45 -10.58
CA TYR A 23 -9.14 -12.47 -9.56
C TYR A 23 -10.48 -12.68 -10.22
N TYR A 24 -10.88 -11.79 -11.14
CA TYR A 24 -12.23 -11.79 -11.73
C TYR A 24 -12.16 -11.63 -13.24
N PRO A 25 -13.15 -12.17 -13.98
CA PRO A 25 -13.29 -11.93 -15.41
C PRO A 25 -13.94 -10.54 -15.68
N LEU A 26 -13.47 -9.50 -14.98
CA LEU A 26 -14.01 -8.15 -15.07
C LEU A 26 -13.24 -7.33 -16.10
N VAL A 27 -13.94 -6.85 -17.13
CA VAL A 27 -13.42 -5.91 -18.11
C VAL A 27 -14.07 -4.56 -17.86
N ILE A 28 -13.31 -3.65 -17.26
CA ILE A 28 -13.79 -2.32 -16.88
C ILE A 28 -13.91 -1.42 -18.12
N ASP A 29 -15.06 -0.76 -18.28
CA ASP A 29 -15.29 0.28 -19.28
C ASP A 29 -14.98 1.66 -18.70
N HIS A 30 -15.63 2.01 -17.59
CA HIS A 30 -15.43 3.27 -16.90
C HIS A 30 -15.71 3.14 -15.40
N GLY A 31 -15.48 4.24 -14.67
CA GLY A 31 -15.79 4.31 -13.23
C GLY A 31 -16.07 5.74 -12.78
N TYR A 32 -16.77 5.89 -11.67
CA TYR A 32 -17.03 7.18 -11.01
C TYR A 32 -17.17 7.00 -9.50
N GLY A 33 -16.63 7.91 -8.72
CA GLY A 33 -16.64 7.78 -7.27
C GLY A 33 -16.07 6.42 -6.80
N ALA A 34 -16.87 5.63 -6.10
CA ALA A 34 -16.52 4.27 -5.68
C ALA A 34 -17.22 3.18 -6.53
N THR A 35 -17.63 3.50 -7.75
CA THR A 35 -18.34 2.58 -8.65
C THR A 35 -17.50 2.28 -9.88
N LEU A 36 -17.41 1.00 -10.24
CA LEU A 36 -16.90 0.51 -11.52
C LEU A 36 -18.07 0.08 -12.40
N VAL A 37 -17.94 0.25 -13.71
CA VAL A 37 -18.88 -0.22 -14.72
C VAL A 37 -18.12 -1.07 -15.72
N ASP A 38 -18.59 -2.29 -15.97
CA ASP A 38 -18.00 -3.17 -16.98
C ASP A 38 -18.51 -2.87 -18.39
N ILE A 39 -17.87 -3.48 -19.37
CA ILE A 39 -18.22 -3.26 -20.80
C ILE A 39 -19.60 -3.82 -21.20
N GLU A 40 -20.28 -4.54 -20.30
CA GLU A 40 -21.64 -5.05 -20.47
C GLU A 40 -22.67 -4.19 -19.70
N GLY A 41 -22.20 -3.13 -19.01
CA GLY A 41 -23.01 -2.15 -18.30
C GLY A 41 -23.35 -2.55 -16.86
N LYS A 42 -22.81 -3.65 -16.32
CA LYS A 42 -23.02 -4.03 -14.92
C LYS A 42 -22.16 -3.16 -14.01
N THR A 43 -22.72 -2.73 -12.89
CA THR A 43 -22.08 -1.88 -11.90
C THR A 43 -21.55 -2.68 -10.70
N TYR A 44 -20.45 -2.21 -10.12
CA TYR A 44 -19.82 -2.81 -8.96
C TYR A 44 -19.38 -1.73 -7.97
N ILE A 45 -19.56 -1.98 -6.68
CA ILE A 45 -18.92 -1.18 -5.62
C ILE A 45 -17.47 -1.62 -5.50
N ASP A 46 -16.56 -0.67 -5.62
CA ASP A 46 -15.11 -0.91 -5.55
C ASP A 46 -14.60 -0.80 -4.11
N LEU A 47 -14.23 -1.94 -3.51
CA LEU A 47 -13.56 -1.98 -2.20
C LEU A 47 -12.04 -2.15 -2.33
N LEU A 48 -11.49 -2.01 -3.54
CA LEU A 48 -10.06 -2.15 -3.80
C LEU A 48 -9.37 -0.81 -4.11
N SER A 49 -10.10 0.13 -4.71
CA SER A 49 -9.59 1.43 -5.23
C SER A 49 -8.28 1.28 -6.02
N SER A 50 -8.22 0.25 -6.91
CA SER A 50 -7.00 -0.07 -7.68
C SER A 50 -5.75 -0.18 -6.78
N ALA A 51 -5.81 -1.03 -5.74
CA ALA A 51 -4.78 -1.19 -4.73
C ALA A 51 -4.41 0.12 -4.01
N SER A 52 -5.43 0.92 -3.65
CA SER A 52 -5.27 2.22 -2.97
C SER A 52 -4.63 3.32 -3.84
N SER A 53 -4.75 3.23 -5.18
CA SER A 53 -4.28 4.28 -6.08
C SER A 53 -5.38 5.28 -6.46
N GLN A 54 -6.66 4.98 -6.16
CA GLN A 54 -7.83 5.78 -6.47
C GLN A 54 -8.53 6.29 -5.20
N ASN A 55 -7.76 6.87 -4.26
CA ASN A 55 -8.33 7.35 -2.98
C ASN A 55 -9.42 8.41 -3.19
N VAL A 56 -9.27 9.29 -4.16
CA VAL A 56 -10.26 10.33 -4.49
C VAL A 56 -11.38 9.85 -5.44
N GLY A 57 -11.44 8.54 -5.69
CA GLY A 57 -12.43 7.92 -6.56
C GLY A 57 -12.02 7.85 -8.02
N HIS A 58 -12.86 7.17 -8.81
CA HIS A 58 -12.66 7.02 -10.24
C HIS A 58 -13.08 8.28 -11.00
N ALA A 59 -12.19 8.75 -11.89
CA ALA A 59 -12.39 9.88 -12.79
C ALA A 59 -12.99 11.15 -12.12
N PRO A 60 -12.49 11.60 -10.95
CA PRO A 60 -13.03 12.81 -10.32
C PRO A 60 -12.83 14.03 -11.24
N ARG A 61 -13.85 14.88 -11.30
CA ARG A 61 -13.87 16.01 -12.24
C ARG A 61 -12.69 16.95 -12.01
N GLU A 62 -12.37 17.25 -10.77
CA GLU A 62 -11.31 18.16 -10.36
C GLU A 62 -9.95 17.71 -10.92
N VAL A 63 -9.63 16.43 -10.80
CA VAL A 63 -8.37 15.84 -11.30
C VAL A 63 -8.39 15.76 -12.82
N THR A 64 -9.50 15.34 -13.43
CA THR A 64 -9.59 15.20 -14.90
C THR A 64 -9.49 16.55 -15.61
N GLU A 65 -10.10 17.61 -15.09
CA GLU A 65 -9.98 18.96 -15.64
C GLU A 65 -8.57 19.55 -15.46
N ALA A 66 -7.91 19.31 -14.34
CA ALA A 66 -6.51 19.72 -14.14
C ALA A 66 -5.58 19.05 -15.15
N ILE A 67 -5.76 17.73 -15.40
CA ILE A 67 -5.03 16.98 -16.42
C ILE A 67 -5.23 17.60 -17.81
N LYS A 68 -6.48 17.83 -18.22
CA LYS A 68 -6.81 18.43 -19.54
C LYS A 68 -6.20 19.81 -19.69
N ALA A 69 -6.35 20.67 -18.67
CA ALA A 69 -5.80 22.03 -18.70
C ALA A 69 -4.26 22.03 -18.83
N GLN A 70 -3.57 21.06 -18.22
CA GLN A 70 -2.12 20.97 -18.37
C GLN A 70 -1.69 20.37 -19.73
N VAL A 71 -2.43 19.38 -20.26
CA VAL A 71 -2.17 18.81 -21.59
C VAL A 71 -2.29 19.88 -22.67
N ASP A 72 -3.25 20.80 -22.56
CA ASP A 72 -3.42 21.93 -23.49
C ASP A 72 -2.24 22.92 -23.47
N LYS A 73 -1.47 22.98 -22.37
CA LYS A 73 -0.26 23.83 -22.28
C LYS A 73 0.96 23.11 -22.84
N PHE A 74 1.33 21.99 -22.26
CA PHE A 74 2.35 21.05 -22.73
C PHE A 74 2.29 19.77 -21.90
N ILE A 75 2.64 18.63 -22.53
CA ILE A 75 2.58 17.32 -21.88
C ILE A 75 3.80 17.08 -21.02
N HIS A 76 5.01 17.37 -21.52
CA HIS A 76 6.24 17.06 -20.81
C HIS A 76 7.41 17.89 -21.30
N TYR A 77 8.25 18.29 -20.36
CA TYR A 77 9.66 18.63 -20.57
C TYR A 77 10.44 18.17 -19.35
N THR A 78 11.57 17.48 -19.54
CA THR A 78 12.30 16.88 -18.43
C THR A 78 12.78 17.94 -17.42
N PRO A 79 12.41 17.82 -16.12
CA PRO A 79 12.76 18.81 -15.09
C PRO A 79 14.26 18.84 -14.76
N ALA A 80 15.02 17.86 -15.24
CA ALA A 80 16.47 17.86 -15.15
C ALA A 80 17.15 19.01 -15.92
N TYR A 81 16.45 19.54 -16.92
CA TYR A 81 17.01 20.58 -17.81
C TYR A 81 16.34 21.94 -17.62
N MET A 82 15.04 21.96 -17.36
CA MET A 82 14.25 23.20 -17.29
C MET A 82 13.27 23.15 -16.12
N TYR A 83 12.89 24.31 -15.63
CA TYR A 83 11.92 24.47 -14.55
C TYR A 83 10.49 24.51 -15.11
N HIS A 84 9.54 24.01 -14.34
CA HIS A 84 8.10 24.24 -14.58
C HIS A 84 7.35 24.38 -13.25
N GLU A 85 6.34 25.23 -13.26
CA GLU A 85 5.60 25.64 -12.07
C GLU A 85 4.93 24.46 -11.33
N PRO A 86 4.23 23.50 -12.02
CA PRO A 86 3.56 22.39 -11.36
C PRO A 86 4.48 21.60 -10.42
N LEU A 87 5.72 21.34 -10.82
CA LEU A 87 6.70 20.60 -9.98
C LEU A 87 7.02 21.39 -8.72
N VAL A 88 7.30 22.70 -8.84
CA VAL A 88 7.72 23.55 -7.70
C VAL A 88 6.58 23.64 -6.68
N ARG A 89 5.34 23.82 -7.16
CA ARG A 89 4.14 23.86 -6.32
C ARG A 89 3.93 22.55 -5.58
N LEU A 90 4.05 21.42 -6.30
CA LEU A 90 3.87 20.10 -5.71
C LEU A 90 4.97 19.79 -4.69
N ALA A 91 6.24 20.08 -5.00
CA ALA A 91 7.35 19.86 -4.07
C ALA A 91 7.16 20.64 -2.76
N LYS A 92 6.75 21.92 -2.87
CA LYS A 92 6.40 22.73 -1.70
C LYS A 92 5.28 22.10 -0.89
N LYS A 93 4.18 21.73 -1.54
CA LYS A 93 3.01 21.12 -0.88
C LYS A 93 3.35 19.81 -0.17
N LEU A 94 4.15 18.94 -0.79
CA LEU A 94 4.59 17.69 -0.16
C LEU A 94 5.47 17.94 1.06
N CYS A 95 6.38 18.93 1.04
CA CYS A 95 7.13 19.32 2.23
C CYS A 95 6.24 19.81 3.37
N GLU A 96 5.14 20.50 3.07
CA GLU A 96 4.19 21.01 4.06
C GLU A 96 3.38 19.90 4.74
N ILE A 97 2.83 18.94 3.95
CA ILE A 97 1.91 17.92 4.48
C ILE A 97 2.63 16.69 5.05
N THR A 98 3.92 16.51 4.75
CA THR A 98 4.71 15.36 5.24
C THR A 98 5.13 15.58 6.70
N PRO A 99 4.97 14.59 7.60
CA PRO A 99 5.39 14.69 8.99
C PRO A 99 6.87 14.99 9.18
N GLY A 100 7.23 15.50 10.37
CA GLY A 100 8.58 15.84 10.81
C GLY A 100 8.82 17.36 10.89
N ASP A 101 9.37 17.81 12.00
CA ASP A 101 9.73 19.21 12.26
C ASP A 101 11.20 19.47 11.90
N PHE A 102 11.48 19.40 10.59
CA PHE A 102 12.80 19.66 10.00
C PHE A 102 12.67 20.17 8.56
N GLU A 103 13.71 20.81 8.04
CA GLU A 103 13.73 21.26 6.64
C GLU A 103 13.74 20.03 5.70
N LYS A 104 12.81 20.01 4.75
CA LYS A 104 12.58 18.89 3.85
C LYS A 104 12.95 19.21 2.40
N ARG A 105 13.27 18.18 1.64
CA ARG A 105 13.39 18.19 0.18
C ARG A 105 12.64 17.02 -0.41
N VAL A 106 12.29 17.16 -1.68
CA VAL A 106 11.56 16.16 -2.44
C VAL A 106 12.32 15.78 -3.70
N THR A 107 12.34 14.51 -4.05
CA THR A 107 12.64 14.03 -5.41
C THR A 107 11.49 13.20 -5.91
N PHE A 108 11.33 13.15 -7.24
CA PHE A 108 10.19 12.51 -7.89
C PHE A 108 10.63 11.35 -8.78
N GLY A 109 9.80 10.30 -8.81
CA GLY A 109 9.88 9.17 -9.70
C GLY A 109 8.54 8.92 -10.40
N LEU A 110 8.37 7.71 -10.91
CA LEU A 110 7.19 7.27 -11.67
C LEU A 110 6.37 6.24 -10.91
N THR A 111 7.02 5.42 -10.10
CA THR A 111 6.43 4.29 -9.37
C THR A 111 6.94 4.22 -7.93
N GLY A 112 6.20 3.55 -7.05
CA GLY A 112 6.71 3.29 -5.70
C GLY A 112 8.02 2.49 -5.70
N SER A 113 8.22 1.62 -6.70
CA SER A 113 9.44 0.83 -6.82
C SER A 113 10.68 1.71 -7.00
N ASP A 114 10.62 2.72 -7.87
CA ASP A 114 11.76 3.62 -8.09
C ASP A 114 11.97 4.58 -6.90
N ALA A 115 10.91 4.99 -6.21
CA ALA A 115 11.05 5.75 -4.97
C ALA A 115 11.78 4.92 -3.89
N ASN A 116 11.43 3.66 -3.73
CA ASN A 116 12.10 2.78 -2.78
C ASN A 116 13.54 2.43 -3.21
N ASP A 117 13.84 2.34 -4.50
CA ASP A 117 15.23 2.29 -5.00
C ASP A 117 16.00 3.57 -4.61
N GLY A 118 15.32 4.72 -4.59
CA GLY A 118 15.88 5.98 -4.13
C GLY A 118 16.26 5.95 -2.65
N ILE A 119 15.42 5.37 -1.78
CA ILE A 119 15.77 5.21 -0.35
C ILE A 119 17.15 4.54 -0.21
N ILE A 120 17.39 3.46 -0.96
CA ILE A 120 18.67 2.73 -0.90
C ILE A 120 19.83 3.64 -1.27
N LYS A 121 19.68 4.43 -2.35
CA LYS A 121 20.72 5.34 -2.84
C LYS A 121 21.02 6.44 -1.82
N PHE A 122 20.00 7.17 -1.36
CA PHE A 122 20.16 8.25 -0.40
C PHE A 122 20.70 7.76 0.94
N ALA A 123 20.18 6.64 1.46
CA ALA A 123 20.64 6.11 2.73
C ALA A 123 22.11 5.69 2.68
N ARG A 124 22.51 4.92 1.68
CA ARG A 124 23.89 4.47 1.51
C ARG A 124 24.85 5.64 1.27
N ALA A 125 24.46 6.60 0.43
CA ALA A 125 25.33 7.75 0.13
C ALA A 125 25.50 8.68 1.34
N TYR A 126 24.46 8.90 2.12
CA TYR A 126 24.50 9.78 3.28
C TYR A 126 25.28 9.18 4.45
N THR A 127 25.02 7.90 4.75
CA THR A 127 25.67 7.22 5.90
C THR A 127 27.05 6.65 5.58
N GLY A 128 27.30 6.32 4.30
CA GLY A 128 28.48 5.54 3.89
C GLY A 128 28.37 4.05 4.23
N HIS A 129 27.23 3.59 4.73
CA HIS A 129 27.01 2.24 5.21
C HIS A 129 26.33 1.35 4.14
N PRO A 130 26.66 0.05 4.03
CA PRO A 130 26.17 -0.81 2.94
C PRO A 130 24.84 -1.51 3.22
N TYR A 131 24.46 -1.71 4.50
CA TYR A 131 23.37 -2.62 4.82
C TYR A 131 22.01 -1.92 4.94
N ILE A 132 20.98 -2.58 4.43
CA ILE A 132 19.57 -2.19 4.53
C ILE A 132 18.81 -3.32 5.23
N ILE A 133 18.00 -2.97 6.21
CA ILE A 133 17.12 -3.91 6.89
C ILE A 133 15.67 -3.58 6.50
N SER A 134 14.88 -4.61 6.21
CA SER A 134 13.44 -4.52 5.98
C SER A 134 12.71 -5.64 6.74
N PHE A 135 11.43 -5.83 6.46
CA PHE A 135 10.61 -6.77 7.21
C PHE A 135 10.08 -7.91 6.33
N THR A 136 9.87 -9.08 6.92
CA THR A 136 9.11 -10.15 6.26
C THR A 136 7.68 -9.68 6.01
N ASN A 137 7.03 -10.24 4.99
CA ASN A 137 5.69 -9.86 4.49
C ASN A 137 5.61 -8.44 3.91
N ALA A 138 6.72 -7.70 3.79
CA ALA A 138 6.73 -6.37 3.19
C ALA A 138 6.70 -6.42 1.65
N TYR A 139 6.01 -5.44 1.05
CA TYR A 139 6.03 -5.17 -0.39
C TYR A 139 6.54 -3.76 -0.65
N HIS A 140 7.75 -3.66 -1.18
CA HIS A 140 8.39 -2.38 -1.49
C HIS A 140 8.55 -2.10 -3.00
N GLY A 141 8.18 -3.05 -3.85
CA GLY A 141 8.23 -2.88 -5.30
C GLY A 141 8.84 -4.06 -6.04
N SER A 142 8.98 -3.90 -7.37
CA SER A 142 9.37 -4.94 -8.31
C SER A 142 10.65 -4.64 -9.08
N THR A 143 11.31 -3.49 -8.89
CA THR A 143 12.67 -3.25 -9.37
C THR A 143 13.67 -4.01 -8.51
N PHE A 144 14.87 -4.32 -9.01
CA PHE A 144 15.84 -5.16 -8.27
C PHE A 144 16.19 -4.61 -6.89
N GLY A 145 16.26 -3.28 -6.71
CA GLY A 145 16.49 -2.66 -5.41
C GLY A 145 15.31 -2.84 -4.46
N SER A 146 14.14 -2.36 -4.84
CA SER A 146 12.93 -2.45 -4.03
C SER A 146 12.50 -3.90 -3.78
N LEU A 147 12.73 -4.79 -4.75
CA LEU A 147 12.49 -6.22 -4.61
C LEU A 147 13.44 -6.85 -3.60
N SER A 148 14.69 -6.37 -3.51
CA SER A 148 15.64 -6.86 -2.50
C SER A 148 15.16 -6.57 -1.07
N MET A 149 14.36 -5.53 -0.86
CA MET A 149 13.69 -5.19 0.40
C MET A 149 12.35 -5.93 0.59
N SER A 150 11.71 -6.40 -0.49
CA SER A 150 10.41 -7.07 -0.44
C SER A 150 10.56 -8.54 -0.04
N ALA A 151 9.69 -9.04 0.85
CA ALA A 151 9.70 -10.43 1.32
C ALA A 151 8.27 -11.00 1.47
N ILE A 152 7.38 -10.64 0.54
CA ILE A 152 5.96 -11.02 0.58
C ILE A 152 5.68 -12.36 -0.12
N SER A 153 6.37 -12.67 -1.22
CA SER A 153 6.07 -13.84 -2.05
C SER A 153 7.31 -14.42 -2.72
N LEU A 154 7.41 -15.77 -2.72
CA LEU A 154 8.44 -16.48 -3.48
C LEU A 154 8.30 -16.27 -4.99
N ASN A 155 7.07 -16.07 -5.51
CA ASN A 155 6.86 -15.81 -6.93
C ASN A 155 7.56 -14.53 -7.41
N MET A 156 7.77 -13.55 -6.50
CA MET A 156 8.51 -12.32 -6.79
C MET A 156 10.04 -12.47 -6.70
N ARG A 157 10.56 -13.59 -6.21
CA ARG A 157 12.00 -13.74 -5.89
C ARG A 157 12.69 -14.93 -6.55
N LYS A 158 11.93 -15.93 -7.02
CA LYS A 158 12.47 -17.17 -7.61
C LYS A 158 12.87 -17.01 -9.08
N HIS A 159 13.87 -17.78 -9.50
CA HIS A 159 14.32 -17.97 -10.88
C HIS A 159 15.18 -16.84 -11.50
N TYR A 160 15.43 -15.72 -10.81
CA TYR A 160 16.25 -14.63 -11.33
C TYR A 160 17.19 -14.00 -10.28
N GLY A 161 17.50 -14.76 -9.23
CA GLY A 161 18.54 -14.37 -8.29
C GLY A 161 19.95 -14.45 -8.91
N PRO A 162 20.99 -13.86 -8.26
CA PRO A 162 20.86 -13.22 -6.95
C PRO A 162 20.24 -11.83 -7.01
N LEU A 163 19.51 -11.46 -5.97
CA LEU A 163 19.11 -10.07 -5.73
C LEU A 163 20.30 -9.26 -5.22
N LEU A 164 20.12 -7.97 -4.94
CA LEU A 164 21.20 -7.13 -4.45
C LEU A 164 21.72 -7.61 -3.08
N ASN A 165 23.03 -7.51 -2.87
CA ASN A 165 23.66 -7.85 -1.60
C ASN A 165 23.48 -6.76 -0.54
N GLY A 166 23.58 -7.15 0.73
CA GLY A 166 23.50 -6.22 1.87
C GLY A 166 22.07 -5.90 2.32
N PHE A 167 21.13 -6.80 2.06
CA PHE A 167 19.74 -6.70 2.48
C PHE A 167 19.40 -7.81 3.47
N TYR A 168 18.82 -7.42 4.60
CA TYR A 168 18.40 -8.33 5.65
C TYR A 168 16.93 -8.13 5.98
N HIS A 169 16.27 -9.18 6.47
CA HIS A 169 14.85 -9.13 6.82
C HIS A 169 14.66 -9.62 8.24
N ILE A 170 13.86 -8.90 9.01
CA ILE A 170 13.42 -9.29 10.35
C ILE A 170 11.89 -9.48 10.35
N PRO A 171 11.33 -10.24 11.30
CA PRO A 171 9.88 -10.39 11.41
C PRO A 171 9.18 -9.06 11.66
N PHE A 172 8.03 -8.83 10.99
CA PHE A 172 7.17 -7.70 11.32
C PHE A 172 6.47 -7.95 12.67
N PRO A 173 6.25 -6.92 13.50
CA PRO A 173 5.64 -7.06 14.83
C PRO A 173 4.12 -7.27 14.79
N ASP A 174 3.67 -8.36 14.17
CA ASP A 174 2.25 -8.75 14.03
C ASP A 174 1.62 -9.05 15.37
N LYS A 175 0.76 -8.13 15.87
CA LYS A 175 0.06 -8.28 17.14
C LYS A 175 -0.97 -9.42 17.17
N TYR A 176 -1.45 -9.87 16.01
CA TYR A 176 -2.47 -10.92 15.94
C TYR A 176 -1.88 -12.32 15.95
N ARG A 177 -0.96 -12.63 15.02
CA ARG A 177 -0.34 -13.97 14.95
C ARG A 177 0.92 -14.12 15.76
N GLY A 178 1.52 -13.01 16.16
CA GLY A 178 2.81 -13.05 16.83
C GLY A 178 3.98 -13.27 15.88
N MET A 179 5.17 -13.22 16.43
CA MET A 179 6.39 -13.45 15.67
C MET A 179 6.45 -14.91 15.21
N TYR A 180 6.73 -15.12 13.89
CA TYR A 180 6.73 -16.44 13.25
C TYR A 180 5.44 -17.24 13.46
N GLU A 181 4.30 -16.54 13.52
CA GLU A 181 2.97 -17.14 13.77
C GLU A 181 2.87 -17.85 15.13
N GLN A 182 3.68 -17.44 16.10
CA GLN A 182 3.64 -17.94 17.48
C GLN A 182 2.92 -16.92 18.39
N PRO A 183 1.67 -17.15 18.79
CA PRO A 183 0.84 -16.16 19.50
C PRO A 183 1.36 -15.72 20.87
N GLN A 184 2.41 -16.32 21.38
CA GLN A 184 2.96 -16.06 22.71
C GLN A 184 3.97 -14.91 22.75
N ALA A 185 4.56 -14.51 21.61
CA ALA A 185 5.48 -13.39 21.52
C ALA A 185 4.69 -12.11 21.23
N ASN A 186 4.46 -11.27 22.22
CA ASN A 186 3.63 -10.06 22.11
C ASN A 186 4.24 -8.81 22.77
N SER A 187 5.43 -8.89 23.33
CA SER A 187 6.13 -7.73 23.86
C SER A 187 6.99 -7.04 22.81
N VAL A 188 7.16 -5.73 22.95
CA VAL A 188 8.08 -4.95 22.09
C VAL A 188 9.48 -5.54 22.11
N GLU A 189 9.94 -5.98 23.29
CA GLU A 189 11.28 -6.55 23.45
C GLU A 189 11.46 -7.86 22.67
N GLU A 190 10.46 -8.72 22.66
CA GLU A 190 10.49 -9.97 21.87
C GLU A 190 10.55 -9.68 20.37
N TYR A 191 9.82 -8.67 19.88
CA TYR A 191 9.87 -8.29 18.47
C TYR A 191 11.18 -7.59 18.07
N LEU A 192 11.89 -6.95 19.01
CA LEU A 192 13.20 -6.36 18.77
C LEU A 192 14.35 -7.38 18.94
N ALA A 193 14.10 -8.54 19.54
CA ALA A 193 15.14 -9.55 19.76
C ALA A 193 15.84 -10.01 18.47
N PRO A 194 15.13 -10.28 17.32
CA PRO A 194 15.80 -10.63 16.06
C PRO A 194 16.77 -9.55 15.56
N LEU A 195 16.42 -8.28 15.69
CA LEU A 195 17.30 -7.15 15.32
C LEU A 195 18.54 -7.11 16.23
N LYS A 196 18.35 -7.23 17.54
CA LYS A 196 19.46 -7.24 18.51
C LYS A 196 20.37 -8.45 18.32
N GLU A 197 19.80 -9.61 18.03
CA GLU A 197 20.56 -10.82 17.72
C GLU A 197 21.38 -10.67 16.43
N MET A 198 20.80 -10.06 15.39
CA MET A 198 21.48 -9.73 14.14
C MET A 198 22.70 -8.85 14.40
N PHE A 199 22.53 -7.76 15.17
CA PHE A 199 23.62 -6.85 15.52
C PHE A 199 24.70 -7.50 16.37
N ALA A 200 24.35 -8.44 17.25
CA ALA A 200 25.30 -9.13 18.08
C ALA A 200 26.12 -10.21 17.34
N LYS A 201 25.67 -10.71 16.19
CA LYS A 201 26.24 -11.91 15.58
C LYS A 201 26.79 -11.75 14.18
N TYR A 202 26.15 -10.99 13.27
CA TYR A 202 26.50 -11.05 11.85
C TYR A 202 26.25 -9.78 11.02
N VAL A 203 25.63 -8.74 11.57
CA VAL A 203 25.47 -7.44 10.92
C VAL A 203 25.89 -6.34 11.89
N PRO A 204 27.05 -5.71 11.73
CA PRO A 204 27.44 -4.60 12.59
C PRO A 204 26.41 -3.46 12.52
N ALA A 205 25.91 -3.02 13.66
CA ALA A 205 24.86 -1.99 13.70
C ALA A 205 25.35 -0.65 13.11
N ASP A 206 26.63 -0.34 13.28
CA ASP A 206 27.32 0.85 12.73
C ASP A 206 27.65 0.74 11.23
N GLU A 207 27.28 -0.33 10.57
CA GLU A 207 27.34 -0.48 9.11
C GLU A 207 25.94 -0.53 8.47
N VAL A 208 24.86 -0.35 9.25
CA VAL A 208 23.49 -0.31 8.73
C VAL A 208 23.14 1.11 8.30
N ALA A 209 22.82 1.29 7.02
CA ALA A 209 22.42 2.57 6.46
C ALA A 209 21.00 2.96 6.87
N CYS A 210 20.06 2.01 6.77
CA CYS A 210 18.63 2.31 6.93
C CYS A 210 17.82 1.08 7.30
N ILE A 211 16.78 1.29 8.10
CA ILE A 211 15.67 0.35 8.25
C ILE A 211 14.48 0.90 7.47
N VAL A 212 13.94 0.07 6.54
CA VAL A 212 12.79 0.43 5.70
C VAL A 212 11.55 -0.32 6.17
N ILE A 213 10.44 0.40 6.39
CA ILE A 213 9.24 -0.16 7.01
C ILE A 213 7.97 0.42 6.40
N GLU A 214 6.93 -0.42 6.28
CA GLU A 214 5.54 0.01 6.18
C GLU A 214 4.99 0.13 7.61
N THR A 215 4.45 1.27 8.01
CA THR A 215 3.88 1.43 9.37
C THR A 215 2.66 0.53 9.60
N ILE A 216 1.93 0.26 8.54
CA ILE A 216 0.88 -0.75 8.44
C ILE A 216 1.19 -1.52 7.16
N GLN A 217 1.57 -2.81 7.29
CA GLN A 217 1.87 -3.61 6.10
C GLN A 217 0.62 -3.81 5.26
N GLY A 218 0.64 -3.35 4.01
CA GLY A 218 -0.50 -3.44 3.10
C GLY A 218 -0.74 -4.87 2.61
N ASP A 219 0.06 -5.32 1.67
CA ASP A 219 -0.08 -6.64 1.06
C ASP A 219 0.25 -7.79 2.03
N GLY A 220 0.99 -7.51 3.09
CA GLY A 220 1.23 -8.44 4.22
C GLY A 220 -0.01 -8.76 5.04
N GLY A 221 -1.17 -8.09 4.78
CA GLY A 221 -2.44 -8.38 5.43
C GLY A 221 -2.97 -7.29 6.35
N LEU A 222 -2.70 -6.03 6.04
CA LEU A 222 -3.10 -4.85 6.83
C LEU A 222 -2.61 -4.96 8.29
N LEU A 223 -1.36 -5.43 8.46
CA LEU A 223 -0.78 -5.72 9.75
C LEU A 223 -0.39 -4.42 10.48
N GLU A 224 -0.88 -4.26 11.69
CA GLU A 224 -0.46 -3.20 12.60
C GLU A 224 0.58 -3.73 13.60
N PRO A 225 1.61 -2.92 13.94
CA PRO A 225 2.60 -3.33 14.93
C PRO A 225 2.01 -3.34 16.34
N VAL A 226 2.70 -4.03 17.26
CA VAL A 226 2.42 -3.90 18.68
C VAL A 226 2.68 -2.47 19.16
N PRO A 227 1.87 -1.92 20.07
CA PRO A 227 2.06 -0.56 20.59
C PRO A 227 3.47 -0.37 21.20
N GLY A 228 4.10 0.77 20.90
CA GLY A 228 5.44 1.11 21.41
C GLY A 228 6.61 0.54 20.60
N TYR A 229 6.33 -0.24 19.55
CA TYR A 229 7.40 -0.85 18.74
C TYR A 229 8.24 0.21 18.00
N PHE A 230 7.60 1.19 17.35
CA PHE A 230 8.34 2.20 16.58
C PHE A 230 9.15 3.14 17.44
N GLU A 231 8.66 3.52 18.61
CA GLU A 231 9.40 4.30 19.60
C GLU A 231 10.68 3.58 20.05
N ALA A 232 10.56 2.27 20.32
CA ALA A 232 11.69 1.46 20.74
C ALA A 232 12.67 1.20 19.57
N LEU A 233 12.16 1.00 18.35
CA LEU A 233 12.97 0.86 17.15
C LEU A 233 13.73 2.17 16.86
N GLU A 234 13.05 3.32 16.92
CA GLU A 234 13.68 4.62 16.71
C GLU A 234 14.84 4.84 17.68
N LYS A 235 14.65 4.51 18.97
CA LYS A 235 15.72 4.63 19.96
C LYS A 235 16.97 3.85 19.53
N ILE A 236 16.81 2.59 19.14
CA ILE A 236 17.93 1.76 18.64
C ILE A 236 18.57 2.40 17.40
N CYS A 237 17.75 2.86 16.45
CA CYS A 237 18.27 3.49 15.23
C CYS A 237 19.09 4.75 15.53
N ARG A 238 18.59 5.61 16.43
CA ARG A 238 19.32 6.85 16.82
C ARG A 238 20.64 6.54 17.56
N GLU A 239 20.66 5.49 18.40
CA GLU A 239 21.87 5.05 19.10
C GLU A 239 23.00 4.61 18.16
N HIS A 240 22.66 4.08 16.97
CA HIS A 240 23.63 3.54 15.99
C HIS A 240 23.75 4.40 14.72
N GLY A 241 23.09 5.55 14.63
CA GLY A 241 23.12 6.39 13.42
C GLY A 241 22.41 5.80 12.21
N ILE A 242 21.48 4.84 12.43
CA ILE A 242 20.70 4.19 11.40
C ILE A 242 19.54 5.08 10.98
N LEU A 243 19.34 5.30 9.69
CA LEU A 243 18.19 6.04 9.18
C LEU A 243 16.91 5.18 9.25
N ILE A 244 15.78 5.84 9.43
CA ILE A 244 14.45 5.20 9.33
C ILE A 244 13.75 5.75 8.09
N ALA A 245 13.38 4.87 7.18
CA ALA A 245 12.57 5.20 6.02
C ALA A 245 11.20 4.50 6.10
N VAL A 246 10.15 5.26 5.86
CA VAL A 246 8.78 4.74 5.81
C VAL A 246 8.31 4.67 4.37
N ASP A 247 7.91 3.47 3.96
CA ASP A 247 7.15 3.25 2.75
C ASP A 247 5.67 3.51 3.04
N ASP A 248 5.20 4.69 2.68
CA ASP A 248 3.80 5.11 2.87
C ASP A 248 3.00 5.16 1.55
N ILE A 249 3.49 4.44 0.55
CA ILE A 249 2.93 4.41 -0.80
C ILE A 249 1.47 3.93 -0.80
N GLN A 250 1.13 2.96 0.06
CA GLN A 250 -0.23 2.41 0.11
C GLN A 250 -1.09 3.08 1.18
N GLN A 251 -0.51 3.45 2.33
CA GLN A 251 -1.27 3.88 3.51
C GLN A 251 -1.42 5.39 3.65
N GLY A 252 -0.69 6.17 2.85
CA GLY A 252 -0.76 7.63 2.83
C GLY A 252 -1.97 8.20 2.09
N PHE A 253 -1.98 9.51 1.94
CA PHE A 253 -2.98 10.28 1.18
C PHE A 253 -4.43 9.99 1.60
N GLY A 254 -4.69 10.05 2.90
CA GLY A 254 -6.01 9.91 3.49
C GLY A 254 -6.47 8.47 3.71
N ARG A 255 -5.75 7.46 3.21
CA ARG A 255 -6.16 6.06 3.33
C ARG A 255 -6.44 5.63 4.77
N THR A 256 -5.61 6.08 5.71
CA THR A 256 -5.73 5.79 7.15
C THR A 256 -6.37 6.93 7.96
N GLY A 257 -6.90 7.97 7.29
CA GLY A 257 -7.47 9.15 7.93
C GLY A 257 -6.48 10.28 8.18
N THR A 258 -5.25 10.16 7.71
CA THR A 258 -4.18 11.15 7.84
C THR A 258 -3.42 11.31 6.52
N TRP A 259 -2.62 12.38 6.35
CA TRP A 259 -1.76 12.54 5.17
C TRP A 259 -0.73 11.43 5.05
N SER A 260 -0.17 11.01 6.18
CA SER A 260 0.78 9.91 6.28
C SER A 260 0.39 9.00 7.44
N SER A 261 0.48 7.70 7.24
CA SER A 261 0.21 6.70 8.28
C SER A 261 1.17 6.80 9.47
N VAL A 262 2.31 7.45 9.30
CA VAL A 262 3.26 7.80 10.39
C VAL A 262 2.57 8.54 11.53
N SER A 263 1.57 9.38 11.21
CA SER A 263 0.85 10.20 12.20
C SER A 263 0.08 9.40 13.25
N HIS A 264 -0.09 8.09 13.05
CA HIS A 264 -0.70 7.19 14.04
C HIS A 264 0.27 6.67 15.10
N PHE A 265 1.56 6.95 14.94
CA PHE A 265 2.63 6.40 15.76
C PHE A 265 3.54 7.52 16.27
N ASN A 266 4.16 7.31 17.43
CA ASN A 266 5.01 8.31 18.07
C ASN A 266 6.49 8.06 17.72
N PHE A 267 6.87 8.34 16.46
CA PHE A 267 8.25 8.32 15.98
C PHE A 267 8.41 9.24 14.77
N THR A 268 9.64 9.59 14.42
CA THR A 268 9.91 10.49 13.30
C THR A 268 10.88 9.85 12.31
N PRO A 269 10.41 9.41 11.13
CA PRO A 269 11.27 8.88 10.08
C PRO A 269 12.12 9.99 9.45
N ASP A 270 13.23 9.58 8.84
CA ASP A 270 14.15 10.47 8.13
C ASP A 270 13.74 10.64 6.65
N LEU A 271 13.14 9.62 6.08
CA LEU A 271 12.63 9.55 4.70
C LEU A 271 11.23 8.95 4.68
N ILE A 272 10.35 9.47 3.81
CA ILE A 272 9.03 8.88 3.54
C ILE A 272 8.83 8.80 2.03
N THR A 273 8.36 7.66 1.53
CA THR A 273 7.98 7.51 0.12
C THR A 273 6.48 7.55 -0.07
N PHE A 274 6.04 8.20 -1.14
CA PHE A 274 4.67 8.28 -1.59
C PHE A 274 4.53 7.81 -3.04
N GLY A 275 3.36 7.32 -3.40
CA GLY A 275 3.03 6.86 -4.74
C GLY A 275 1.53 6.58 -4.85
N LYS A 276 1.14 5.62 -5.69
CA LYS A 276 -0.27 5.20 -5.84
C LYS A 276 -1.23 6.39 -5.95
N SER A 277 -1.94 6.73 -4.89
CA SER A 277 -2.94 7.81 -4.90
C SER A 277 -2.37 9.23 -4.92
N LEU A 278 -1.05 9.40 -4.83
CA LEU A 278 -0.40 10.72 -4.89
C LEU A 278 -0.92 11.58 -6.06
N ALA A 279 -1.08 11.00 -7.23
CA ALA A 279 -1.51 11.72 -8.44
C ALA A 279 -2.84 11.17 -9.02
N GLY A 280 -3.75 10.66 -8.16
CA GLY A 280 -5.08 10.21 -8.60
C GLY A 280 -5.06 9.13 -9.68
N GLY A 281 -4.05 8.26 -9.70
CA GLY A 281 -3.86 7.19 -10.68
C GLY A 281 -2.87 7.51 -11.80
N MET A 282 -2.41 8.76 -11.97
CA MET A 282 -1.32 9.08 -12.89
C MET A 282 0.03 8.56 -12.36
N PRO A 283 0.93 8.06 -13.24
CA PRO A 283 2.23 7.58 -12.82
C PRO A 283 3.04 8.69 -12.11
N MET A 284 3.28 8.52 -10.82
CA MET A 284 4.09 9.41 -10.00
C MET A 284 4.46 8.76 -8.69
N SER A 285 5.67 9.02 -8.23
CA SER A 285 6.12 8.77 -6.87
C SER A 285 6.97 9.92 -6.35
N ALA A 286 7.13 9.99 -5.04
CA ALA A 286 7.98 10.99 -4.39
C ALA A 286 8.70 10.38 -3.20
N ILE A 287 9.92 10.88 -2.94
CA ILE A 287 10.64 10.70 -1.69
C ILE A 287 10.71 12.07 -1.02
N VAL A 288 10.22 12.16 0.19
CA VAL A 288 10.32 13.36 1.03
C VAL A 288 11.19 13.03 2.21
N GLY A 289 12.21 13.83 2.47
CA GLY A 289 13.13 13.56 3.58
C GLY A 289 13.88 14.77 4.07
N ARG A 290 14.72 14.55 5.09
CA ARG A 290 15.58 15.58 5.64
C ARG A 290 16.46 16.18 4.55
N LYS A 291 16.57 17.51 4.53
CA LYS A 291 17.33 18.26 3.53
C LYS A 291 18.75 17.73 3.36
N GLU A 292 19.46 17.49 4.45
CA GLU A 292 20.83 17.01 4.43
C GLU A 292 20.96 15.61 3.78
N ILE A 293 20.00 14.73 4.00
CA ILE A 293 19.96 13.41 3.37
C ILE A 293 19.63 13.56 1.88
N MET A 294 18.59 14.32 1.56
CA MET A 294 18.12 14.47 0.17
C MET A 294 19.13 15.24 -0.71
N ASN A 295 20.02 16.04 -0.13
CA ASN A 295 21.06 16.77 -0.85
C ASN A 295 22.42 16.07 -0.87
N CYS A 296 22.56 14.86 -0.33
CA CYS A 296 23.86 14.14 -0.33
C CYS A 296 24.24 13.56 -1.70
N LEU A 297 23.31 13.49 -2.63
CA LEU A 297 23.53 13.05 -4.00
C LEU A 297 23.38 14.21 -4.99
N GLU A 298 24.28 14.28 -5.95
CA GLU A 298 24.20 15.23 -7.06
C GLU A 298 23.55 14.60 -8.29
N ALA A 299 22.99 15.44 -9.16
CA ALA A 299 22.46 14.98 -10.44
C ALA A 299 23.58 14.37 -11.29
N PRO A 300 23.31 13.28 -12.03
CA PRO A 300 22.02 12.63 -12.29
C PRO A 300 21.75 11.37 -11.45
N ALA A 301 22.21 11.29 -10.21
CA ALA A 301 22.20 10.06 -9.40
C ALA A 301 20.81 9.42 -9.23
N HIS A 302 19.74 10.22 -9.15
CA HIS A 302 18.36 9.72 -9.05
C HIS A 302 17.43 10.58 -9.92
N LEU A 303 17.49 10.35 -11.22
CA LEU A 303 16.79 11.12 -12.23
C LEU A 303 16.08 10.18 -13.21
N PHE A 304 14.85 10.54 -13.55
CA PHE A 304 14.03 9.82 -14.52
C PHE A 304 13.57 10.81 -15.60
N THR A 305 13.75 10.47 -16.86
CA THR A 305 13.43 11.37 -18.00
C THR A 305 12.02 11.92 -17.91
N THR A 306 11.05 11.07 -17.56
CA THR A 306 9.63 11.43 -17.44
C THR A 306 9.17 11.63 -16.00
N GLY A 307 10.08 11.59 -15.02
CA GLY A 307 9.80 11.90 -13.62
C GLY A 307 9.32 13.33 -13.44
N ALA A 308 8.46 13.57 -12.46
CA ALA A 308 7.80 14.86 -12.23
C ALA A 308 7.12 15.43 -13.50
N ASN A 309 6.50 14.55 -14.30
CA ASN A 309 5.73 14.98 -15.47
C ASN A 309 4.70 16.05 -15.05
N PRO A 310 4.63 17.22 -15.74
CA PRO A 310 3.74 18.31 -15.32
C PRO A 310 2.26 17.94 -15.31
N VAL A 311 1.81 17.03 -16.18
CA VAL A 311 0.43 16.51 -16.14
C VAL A 311 0.18 15.71 -14.86
N SER A 312 1.12 14.85 -14.47
CA SER A 312 1.04 14.12 -13.19
C SER A 312 1.18 15.05 -11.99
N CYS A 313 1.98 16.12 -12.09
CA CYS A 313 2.09 17.13 -11.02
C CYS A 313 0.77 17.87 -10.79
N GLU A 314 0.08 18.31 -11.86
CA GLU A 314 -1.22 18.97 -11.74
C GLU A 314 -2.31 17.98 -11.26
N ALA A 315 -2.27 16.73 -11.70
CA ALA A 315 -3.13 15.69 -11.17
C ALA A 315 -2.92 15.49 -9.65
N ALA A 316 -1.66 15.48 -9.18
CA ALA A 316 -1.34 15.37 -7.76
C ALA A 316 -1.80 16.59 -6.95
N LEU A 317 -1.60 17.80 -7.45
CA LEU A 317 -2.07 19.02 -6.82
C LEU A 317 -3.60 19.03 -6.71
N ALA A 318 -4.31 18.66 -7.76
CA ALA A 318 -5.77 18.55 -7.75
C ALA A 318 -6.26 17.44 -6.80
N THR A 319 -5.55 16.31 -6.73
CA THR A 319 -5.84 15.24 -5.77
C THR A 319 -5.71 15.72 -4.32
N ILE A 320 -4.62 16.42 -3.99
CA ILE A 320 -4.40 17.00 -2.66
C ILE A 320 -5.49 18.03 -2.34
N GLN A 321 -5.79 18.94 -3.28
CA GLN A 321 -6.82 19.94 -3.10
C GLN A 321 -8.20 19.31 -2.84
N MET A 322 -8.55 18.25 -3.59
CA MET A 322 -9.82 17.53 -3.38
C MET A 322 -9.88 16.86 -2.01
N ILE A 323 -8.75 16.27 -1.53
CA ILE A 323 -8.68 15.70 -0.18
C ILE A 323 -8.94 16.78 0.88
N GLU A 324 -8.38 17.99 0.71
CA GLU A 324 -8.57 19.10 1.63
C GLU A 324 -10.00 19.65 1.57
N ASP A 325 -10.49 20.00 0.39
CA ASP A 325 -11.79 20.67 0.20
C ASP A 325 -12.96 19.78 0.62
N GLN A 326 -12.87 18.48 0.39
CA GLN A 326 -13.91 17.52 0.75
C GLN A 326 -13.67 16.85 2.11
N LEU A 327 -12.68 17.31 2.89
CA LEU A 327 -12.33 16.79 4.21
C LEU A 327 -12.14 15.25 4.21
N LEU A 328 -11.51 14.71 3.16
CA LEU A 328 -11.43 13.26 2.96
C LEU A 328 -10.57 12.55 4.01
N LEU A 329 -9.65 13.23 4.69
CA LEU A 329 -8.94 12.66 5.84
C LEU A 329 -9.93 12.34 6.97
N GLN A 330 -10.75 13.29 7.34
CA GLN A 330 -11.79 13.13 8.37
C GLN A 330 -12.82 12.08 7.91
N ALA A 331 -13.30 12.17 6.67
CA ALA A 331 -14.25 11.20 6.12
C ALA A 331 -13.73 9.76 6.16
N SER A 332 -12.43 9.54 5.90
CA SER A 332 -11.81 8.23 6.00
C SER A 332 -11.81 7.71 7.44
N ALA A 333 -11.47 8.55 8.41
CA ALA A 333 -11.49 8.17 9.83
C ALA A 333 -12.91 7.83 10.30
N GLU A 334 -13.89 8.70 10.04
CA GLU A 334 -15.29 8.51 10.44
C GLU A 334 -15.95 7.29 9.80
N LYS A 335 -15.76 7.11 8.49
CA LYS A 335 -16.25 5.93 7.76
C LYS A 335 -15.55 4.66 8.22
N GLY A 336 -14.25 4.74 8.53
CA GLY A 336 -13.51 3.63 9.12
C GLY A 336 -14.10 3.18 10.45
N GLU A 337 -14.38 4.11 11.36
CA GLU A 337 -15.07 3.81 12.62
C GLU A 337 -16.47 3.23 12.39
N TYR A 338 -17.21 3.79 11.43
CA TYR A 338 -18.54 3.33 11.07
C TYR A 338 -18.55 1.85 10.68
N VAL A 339 -17.69 1.46 9.73
CA VAL A 339 -17.64 0.06 9.25
C VAL A 339 -17.08 -0.88 10.32
N ARG A 340 -16.09 -0.43 11.12
CA ARG A 340 -15.49 -1.21 12.19
C ARG A 340 -16.49 -1.61 13.26
N LYS A 341 -17.45 -0.75 13.62
CA LYS A 341 -18.53 -1.07 14.60
C LYS A 341 -19.28 -2.35 14.23
N ARG A 342 -19.46 -2.63 12.94
CA ARG A 342 -20.11 -3.85 12.45
C ARG A 342 -19.11 -4.98 12.24
N MET A 343 -17.98 -4.72 11.60
CA MET A 343 -16.98 -5.74 11.30
C MET A 343 -16.38 -6.38 12.56
N ASP A 344 -16.17 -5.61 13.64
CA ASP A 344 -15.64 -6.11 14.91
C ASP A 344 -16.58 -7.16 15.55
N GLN A 345 -17.89 -7.04 15.30
CA GLN A 345 -18.86 -8.06 15.75
C GLN A 345 -18.73 -9.38 14.99
N TRP A 346 -18.23 -9.36 13.75
CA TRP A 346 -18.04 -10.58 12.96
C TRP A 346 -17.01 -11.52 13.61
N VAL A 347 -16.04 -11.00 14.33
CA VAL A 347 -15.05 -11.81 15.06
C VAL A 347 -15.72 -12.72 16.09
N SER A 348 -16.80 -12.29 16.74
CA SER A 348 -17.56 -13.13 17.67
C SER A 348 -18.68 -13.92 17.00
N LYS A 349 -19.25 -13.40 15.92
CA LYS A 349 -20.42 -13.98 15.23
C LYS A 349 -20.05 -15.15 14.33
N TYR A 350 -18.93 -15.09 13.61
CA TYR A 350 -18.52 -16.08 12.62
C TYR A 350 -17.26 -16.83 13.06
N ASN A 351 -17.24 -18.15 12.94
CA ASN A 351 -16.04 -18.95 13.22
C ASN A 351 -14.93 -18.74 12.21
N SER A 352 -15.28 -18.37 10.99
CA SER A 352 -14.38 -18.09 9.88
C SER A 352 -13.66 -16.75 9.96
N VAL A 353 -14.08 -15.81 10.85
CA VAL A 353 -13.43 -14.51 11.01
C VAL A 353 -12.55 -14.51 12.26
N GLY A 354 -11.23 -14.47 12.08
CA GLY A 354 -10.25 -14.54 13.16
C GLY A 354 -9.91 -13.18 13.78
N ASP A 355 -9.80 -12.14 12.92
CA ASP A 355 -9.43 -10.77 13.35
C ASP A 355 -9.95 -9.74 12.36
N VAL A 356 -10.18 -8.52 12.83
CA VAL A 356 -10.44 -7.33 12.01
C VAL A 356 -9.53 -6.22 12.50
N ARG A 357 -8.70 -5.66 11.62
CA ARG A 357 -7.66 -4.67 11.96
C ARG A 357 -7.53 -3.59 10.92
N GLY A 358 -6.84 -2.51 11.25
CA GLY A 358 -6.55 -1.39 10.36
C GLY A 358 -7.06 -0.06 10.87
N LYS A 359 -6.79 1.00 10.11
CA LYS A 359 -7.12 2.41 10.44
C LYS A 359 -7.78 3.10 9.27
N GLY A 360 -8.73 4.00 9.57
CA GLY A 360 -9.50 4.68 8.54
C GLY A 360 -10.17 3.68 7.60
N LEU A 361 -10.10 3.91 6.29
CA LEU A 361 -10.60 2.98 5.26
C LEU A 361 -9.49 2.05 4.73
N SER A 362 -8.58 1.62 5.58
CA SER A 362 -7.60 0.56 5.33
C SER A 362 -7.79 -0.57 6.32
N ILE A 363 -8.67 -1.53 6.00
CA ILE A 363 -9.12 -2.56 6.92
C ILE A 363 -8.87 -3.96 6.32
N GLY A 364 -8.32 -4.85 7.14
CA GLY A 364 -8.14 -6.26 6.84
C GLY A 364 -9.08 -7.13 7.66
N ILE A 365 -9.79 -8.05 7.01
CA ILE A 365 -10.64 -9.05 7.65
C ILE A 365 -9.95 -10.40 7.45
N ASP A 366 -9.48 -10.99 8.53
CA ASP A 366 -8.66 -12.20 8.52
C ASP A 366 -9.54 -13.45 8.54
N ILE A 367 -9.50 -14.24 7.48
CA ILE A 367 -10.32 -15.45 7.32
C ILE A 367 -9.50 -16.67 7.78
N VAL A 368 -10.07 -17.44 8.70
CA VAL A 368 -9.43 -18.58 9.35
C VAL A 368 -10.30 -19.83 9.33
N SER A 369 -9.65 -21.00 9.23
CA SER A 369 -10.30 -22.30 9.39
C SER A 369 -10.34 -22.76 10.86
N ASP A 370 -9.45 -22.22 11.69
CA ASP A 370 -9.41 -22.43 13.14
C ASP A 370 -9.03 -21.14 13.86
N LYS A 371 -9.96 -20.57 14.64
CA LYS A 371 -9.75 -19.34 15.40
C LYS A 371 -8.69 -19.48 16.50
N LYS A 372 -8.64 -20.62 17.16
CA LYS A 372 -7.74 -20.83 18.29
C LYS A 372 -6.30 -20.97 17.82
N LEU A 373 -6.10 -21.70 16.71
CA LEU A 373 -4.80 -21.87 16.08
C LEU A 373 -4.48 -20.74 15.10
N LYS A 374 -5.45 -19.87 14.79
CA LYS A 374 -5.37 -18.77 13.81
C LYS A 374 -4.93 -19.27 12.42
N THR A 375 -5.35 -20.50 12.06
CA THR A 375 -4.97 -21.13 10.79
C THR A 375 -5.59 -20.39 9.62
N ARG A 376 -4.74 -19.94 8.69
CA ARG A 376 -5.18 -19.18 7.49
C ARG A 376 -6.08 -20.04 6.61
N ASP A 377 -7.17 -19.47 6.08
CA ASP A 377 -8.03 -20.11 5.10
C ASP A 377 -8.09 -19.30 3.79
N ALA A 378 -7.11 -19.55 2.93
CA ALA A 378 -7.03 -18.89 1.62
C ALA A 378 -8.20 -19.31 0.70
N SER A 379 -8.64 -20.56 0.79
CA SER A 379 -9.76 -21.05 -0.01
C SER A 379 -11.07 -20.33 0.34
N ALA A 380 -11.38 -20.24 1.63
CA ALA A 380 -12.55 -19.53 2.11
C ALA A 380 -12.51 -18.04 1.73
N ALA A 381 -11.37 -17.39 1.86
CA ALA A 381 -11.22 -15.99 1.49
C ALA A 381 -11.51 -15.75 0.00
N LEU A 382 -11.00 -16.59 -0.89
CA LEU A 382 -11.27 -16.48 -2.34
C LEU A 382 -12.73 -16.80 -2.69
N LYS A 383 -13.37 -17.76 -2.01
CA LYS A 383 -14.79 -18.05 -2.19
C LYS A 383 -15.66 -16.85 -1.79
N ILE A 384 -15.36 -16.20 -0.65
CA ILE A 384 -16.01 -14.94 -0.24
C ILE A 384 -15.83 -13.87 -1.31
N CYS A 385 -14.62 -13.68 -1.83
CA CYS A 385 -14.35 -12.73 -2.90
C CYS A 385 -15.21 -12.98 -4.14
N ASN A 386 -15.33 -14.22 -4.59
CA ASN A 386 -16.16 -14.58 -5.75
C ASN A 386 -17.64 -14.33 -5.50
N TYR A 387 -18.15 -14.70 -4.31
CA TYR A 387 -19.52 -14.38 -3.92
C TYR A 387 -19.79 -12.87 -3.99
N CYS A 388 -18.92 -12.06 -3.39
CA CYS A 388 -19.03 -10.60 -3.41
C CYS A 388 -19.06 -10.06 -4.85
N PHE A 389 -18.17 -10.55 -5.72
CA PHE A 389 -18.11 -10.15 -7.12
C PHE A 389 -19.41 -10.45 -7.88
N GLU A 390 -20.00 -11.63 -7.72
CA GLU A 390 -21.29 -11.97 -8.33
C GLU A 390 -22.41 -11.02 -7.87
N HIS A 391 -22.33 -10.56 -6.61
CA HIS A 391 -23.30 -9.65 -6.01
C HIS A 391 -22.92 -8.16 -6.13
N GLY A 392 -22.03 -7.82 -7.08
CA GLY A 392 -21.72 -6.42 -7.42
C GLY A 392 -20.75 -5.70 -6.48
N VAL A 393 -19.91 -6.43 -5.76
CA VAL A 393 -18.87 -5.88 -4.87
C VAL A 393 -17.50 -6.44 -5.24
N VAL A 394 -16.54 -5.58 -5.57
CA VAL A 394 -15.15 -5.96 -5.86
C VAL A 394 -14.31 -5.85 -4.61
N ILE A 395 -13.86 -6.99 -4.10
CA ILE A 395 -12.93 -7.11 -2.96
C ILE A 395 -11.95 -8.23 -3.24
N ILE A 396 -10.71 -8.13 -2.78
CA ILE A 396 -9.69 -9.17 -2.99
C ILE A 396 -9.10 -9.67 -1.67
N ALA A 397 -8.53 -10.87 -1.70
CA ALA A 397 -7.73 -11.41 -0.62
C ALA A 397 -6.23 -11.09 -0.83
N VAL A 398 -5.55 -10.65 0.21
CA VAL A 398 -4.09 -10.45 0.29
C VAL A 398 -3.50 -11.33 1.38
N ALA A 399 -2.19 -11.53 1.40
CA ALA A 399 -1.53 -12.45 2.34
C ALA A 399 -2.19 -13.84 2.39
N GLY A 400 -2.81 -14.24 1.29
CA GLY A 400 -3.54 -15.50 1.13
C GLY A 400 -4.95 -15.49 1.69
N ASN A 401 -5.21 -14.93 2.88
CA ASN A 401 -6.47 -15.12 3.60
C ASN A 401 -7.11 -13.84 4.16
N VAL A 402 -6.57 -12.67 3.87
CA VAL A 402 -7.06 -11.40 4.43
C VAL A 402 -7.86 -10.66 3.37
N LEU A 403 -9.16 -10.47 3.57
CA LEU A 403 -9.97 -9.63 2.71
C LEU A 403 -9.55 -8.17 2.91
N ARG A 404 -9.15 -7.51 1.81
CA ARG A 404 -8.66 -6.13 1.82
C ARG A 404 -9.78 -5.15 1.52
N PHE A 405 -10.22 -4.44 2.55
CA PHE A 405 -11.25 -3.42 2.46
C PHE A 405 -10.59 -2.03 2.38
N GLN A 406 -10.42 -1.52 1.15
CA GLN A 406 -9.78 -0.23 0.85
C GLN A 406 -10.56 0.53 -0.24
N PRO A 407 -11.84 0.89 0.00
CA PRO A 407 -12.63 1.62 -1.00
C PRO A 407 -12.08 3.03 -1.26
N PRO A 408 -12.44 3.71 -2.36
CA PRO A 408 -12.25 5.15 -2.49
C PRO A 408 -12.82 5.91 -1.28
N LEU A 409 -12.14 6.97 -0.83
CA LEU A 409 -12.54 7.74 0.37
C LEU A 409 -13.89 8.45 0.18
N VAL A 410 -14.26 8.67 -1.07
CA VAL A 410 -15.54 9.27 -1.48
C VAL A 410 -16.74 8.30 -1.42
N ILE A 411 -16.52 7.02 -1.10
CA ILE A 411 -17.58 6.02 -0.96
C ILE A 411 -18.70 6.52 -0.04
N THR A 412 -19.95 6.32 -0.41
CA THR A 412 -21.10 6.75 0.39
C THR A 412 -21.43 5.75 1.49
N TYR A 413 -22.16 6.19 2.52
CA TYR A 413 -22.63 5.28 3.57
C TYR A 413 -23.57 4.20 3.04
N GLU A 414 -24.40 4.52 2.04
CA GLU A 414 -25.28 3.56 1.38
C GLU A 414 -24.48 2.46 0.66
N GLN A 415 -23.40 2.86 -0.04
CA GLN A 415 -22.48 1.89 -0.67
C GLN A 415 -21.73 1.04 0.37
N LEU A 416 -21.34 1.65 1.51
CA LEU A 416 -20.73 0.93 2.63
C LEU A 416 -21.68 -0.11 3.21
N ASP A 417 -22.96 0.27 3.45
CA ASP A 417 -23.96 -0.65 3.99
C ASP A 417 -24.23 -1.81 3.02
N THR A 418 -24.35 -1.51 1.73
CA THR A 418 -24.51 -2.53 0.69
C THR A 418 -23.33 -3.49 0.67
N ALA A 419 -22.11 -2.97 0.70
CA ALA A 419 -20.89 -3.78 0.71
C ALA A 419 -20.78 -4.63 1.98
N LEU A 420 -21.08 -4.06 3.15
CA LEU A 420 -21.08 -4.79 4.43
C LEU A 420 -22.12 -5.91 4.44
N ASN A 421 -23.34 -5.65 3.93
CA ASN A 421 -24.37 -6.68 3.81
C ASN A 421 -23.88 -7.82 2.92
N THR A 422 -23.32 -7.50 1.75
CA THR A 422 -22.83 -8.52 0.80
C THR A 422 -21.72 -9.37 1.41
N ILE A 423 -20.77 -8.77 2.14
CA ILE A 423 -19.70 -9.53 2.81
C ILE A 423 -20.28 -10.40 3.93
N GLU A 424 -21.24 -9.88 4.69
CA GLU A 424 -21.87 -10.64 5.78
C GLU A 424 -22.71 -11.81 5.27
N ASP A 425 -23.42 -11.65 4.14
CA ASP A 425 -24.11 -12.71 3.46
C ASP A 425 -23.13 -13.79 2.95
N ALA A 426 -21.96 -13.38 2.41
CA ALA A 426 -20.92 -14.30 2.00
C ALA A 426 -20.35 -15.10 3.19
N LEU A 427 -20.13 -14.47 4.35
CA LEU A 427 -19.68 -15.14 5.57
C LEU A 427 -20.72 -16.16 6.06
N THR A 428 -21.99 -15.78 6.03
CA THR A 428 -23.11 -16.66 6.41
C THR A 428 -23.20 -17.85 5.45
N ALA A 429 -23.09 -17.63 4.15
CA ALA A 429 -23.10 -18.67 3.13
C ALA A 429 -21.89 -19.61 3.27
N LEU A 430 -20.70 -19.06 3.60
CA LEU A 430 -19.51 -19.87 3.86
C LEU A 430 -19.73 -20.85 5.02
N GLU A 431 -20.24 -20.37 6.17
CA GLU A 431 -20.46 -21.23 7.34
C GLU A 431 -21.59 -22.24 7.16
N ALA A 432 -22.50 -21.96 6.23
CA ALA A 432 -23.54 -22.92 5.80
C ALA A 432 -23.03 -23.94 4.77
N GLY A 433 -21.79 -23.85 4.28
CA GLY A 433 -21.24 -24.73 3.24
C GLY A 433 -21.77 -24.42 1.82
N ASN A 434 -22.34 -23.25 1.61
CA ASN A 434 -22.98 -22.86 0.35
C ASN A 434 -22.07 -22.16 -0.64
N LEU A 435 -20.74 -22.17 -0.43
CA LEU A 435 -19.76 -21.56 -1.36
C LEU A 435 -18.88 -22.57 -2.10
N ASP A 436 -19.17 -23.86 -2.02
CA ASP A 436 -18.31 -24.90 -2.61
C ASP A 436 -18.42 -24.98 -4.15
N GLN A 437 -19.41 -24.32 -4.75
CA GLN A 437 -19.54 -24.20 -6.20
C GLN A 437 -18.51 -23.27 -6.84
N TYR A 438 -17.82 -22.40 -6.07
CA TYR A 438 -16.85 -21.47 -6.63
C TYR A 438 -15.54 -22.16 -6.98
N ASP A 439 -15.18 -22.12 -8.26
CA ASP A 439 -13.84 -22.52 -8.73
C ASP A 439 -12.85 -21.37 -8.49
N ILE A 440 -11.92 -21.60 -7.59
CA ILE A 440 -10.87 -20.65 -7.21
C ILE A 440 -9.50 -20.99 -7.81
N SER A 441 -9.45 -21.98 -8.72
CA SER A 441 -8.19 -22.44 -9.31
C SER A 441 -7.46 -21.32 -10.06
N GLY A 442 -6.20 -21.11 -9.73
CA GLY A 442 -5.35 -20.09 -10.38
C GLY A 442 -5.70 -18.65 -10.02
N GLN A 443 -6.52 -18.40 -9.01
CA GLN A 443 -6.83 -17.05 -8.51
C GLN A 443 -5.89 -16.63 -7.36
N GLY A 444 -5.66 -15.30 -7.27
CA GLY A 444 -4.90 -14.68 -6.17
C GLY A 444 -3.39 -14.80 -6.31
N TRP A 445 -2.72 -14.38 -5.23
CA TRP A 445 -1.25 -14.33 -5.11
C TRP A 445 -0.65 -15.71 -4.87
#